data_0172dd02b6450d38b4ed4e5ab92a2ccb
#
_entry.id   0172dd02b6450d38b4ed4e5ab92a2ccb
#
_cell.length_a   1.000
_cell.length_b   1.000
_cell.length_c   1.000
_cell.angle_alpha   90.00
_cell.angle_beta   90.00
_cell.angle_gamma   90.00
#
_symmetry.space_group_name_H-M   'P 1'
#
loop_
_entity.id
_entity.type
_entity.pdbx_description
1 polymer ?
#
loop_
_entity_poly.entity_id
_entity_poly.type
_entity_poly.pdbx_seq_one_letter_code
_entity_poly.pdbx_strand_id
1 'polypeptide(L)'
;LLATAFATPNPVLFFEHKALYRSLSGEVPTNDYSLPFGQARLMGSPVDALIVTYGMGVHWALEEAERLRSEGIGEVGVLDLRTLAPLDWDAVFDASAQAGRVLVLHEDNLTGGIGAEIAARVQENCFSHLDAPVSRVASLDTPIPFAPNLEAEYLPRQRLTQALEALLAY
;
A
#
# COMPACT_ATOMS: atom_id res chain seq x y z
N LEU A 1 -7.64 -11.69 10.19
CA LEU A 1 -8.70 -11.25 9.24
C LEU A 1 -9.63 -12.40 8.84
N LEU A 2 -9.13 -13.56 8.41
CA LEU A 2 -10.00 -14.69 7.99
C LEU A 2 -10.88 -15.17 9.14
N ALA A 3 -10.34 -15.34 10.36
CA ALA A 3 -11.13 -15.69 11.54
C ALA A 3 -12.24 -14.65 11.82
N THR A 4 -11.92 -13.37 11.66
CA THR A 4 -12.89 -12.27 11.79
C THR A 4 -13.98 -12.33 10.72
N ALA A 5 -13.62 -12.68 9.48
CA ALA A 5 -14.57 -12.84 8.39
C ALA A 5 -15.59 -13.96 8.71
N PHE A 6 -15.13 -15.10 9.25
CA PHE A 6 -16.03 -16.18 9.66
C PHE A 6 -16.91 -15.82 10.86
N ALA A 7 -16.42 -14.98 11.77
CA ALA A 7 -17.19 -14.55 12.94
C ALA A 7 -18.21 -13.43 12.63
N THR A 8 -18.09 -12.79 11.46
CA THR A 8 -18.97 -11.68 11.07
C THR A 8 -20.29 -12.21 10.50
N PRO A 9 -21.46 -11.69 10.94
CA PRO A 9 -22.76 -12.16 10.43
C PRO A 9 -23.11 -11.63 9.02
N ASN A 10 -22.34 -10.69 8.49
CA ASN A 10 -22.56 -10.10 7.19
C ASN A 10 -21.76 -10.84 6.10
N PRO A 11 -22.17 -10.77 4.83
CA PRO A 11 -21.37 -11.24 3.72
C PRO A 11 -20.01 -10.54 3.69
N VAL A 12 -18.93 -11.32 3.54
CA VAL A 12 -17.55 -10.81 3.45
C VAL A 12 -16.91 -11.30 2.16
N LEU A 13 -16.37 -10.38 1.37
CA LEU A 13 -15.51 -10.70 0.24
C LEU A 13 -14.07 -10.74 0.73
N PHE A 14 -13.48 -11.94 0.77
CA PHE A 14 -12.11 -12.16 1.20
C PHE A 14 -11.25 -12.54 0.00
N PHE A 15 -10.37 -11.62 -0.40
CA PHE A 15 -9.48 -11.82 -1.54
C PHE A 15 -8.09 -12.23 -1.08
N GLU A 16 -7.51 -13.22 -1.74
CA GLU A 16 -6.16 -13.73 -1.49
C GLU A 16 -5.32 -13.64 -2.76
N HIS A 17 -4.08 -13.17 -2.61
CA HIS A 17 -3.15 -13.05 -3.73
C HIS A 17 -2.41 -14.36 -3.97
N LYS A 18 -2.73 -15.07 -5.04
CA LYS A 18 -2.20 -16.40 -5.34
C LYS A 18 -0.68 -16.49 -5.39
N ALA A 19 0.00 -15.48 -5.92
CA ALA A 19 1.47 -15.48 -6.00
C ALA A 19 2.13 -15.51 -4.61
N LEU A 20 1.46 -14.95 -3.58
CA LEU A 20 1.98 -14.91 -2.21
C LEU A 20 1.97 -16.28 -1.52
N TYR A 21 1.15 -17.24 -1.94
CA TYR A 21 1.06 -18.56 -1.32
C TYR A 21 2.38 -19.36 -1.32
N ARG A 22 3.24 -19.10 -2.30
CA ARG A 22 4.49 -19.86 -2.48
C ARG A 22 5.75 -19.01 -2.36
N SER A 23 5.59 -17.70 -2.35
CA SER A 23 6.72 -16.75 -2.30
C SER A 23 7.02 -16.24 -0.91
N LEU A 24 6.09 -16.40 0.03
CA LEU A 24 6.24 -15.93 1.40
C LEU A 24 6.24 -17.07 2.40
N SER A 25 7.09 -16.92 3.41
CA SER A 25 7.10 -17.74 4.61
C SER A 25 7.23 -16.83 5.82
N GLY A 26 6.65 -17.22 6.95
CA GLY A 26 6.69 -16.42 8.17
C GLY A 26 6.33 -17.25 9.39
N GLU A 27 6.64 -16.72 10.57
CA GLU A 27 6.22 -17.29 11.84
C GLU A 27 4.72 -17.10 12.02
N VAL A 28 4.04 -18.16 12.41
CA VAL A 28 2.61 -18.14 12.73
C VAL A 28 2.46 -18.24 14.24
N PRO A 29 1.71 -17.33 14.87
CA PRO A 29 1.39 -17.43 16.30
C PRO A 29 0.71 -18.77 16.61
N THR A 30 1.11 -19.39 17.73
CA THR A 30 0.52 -20.67 18.17
C THR A 30 -0.83 -20.51 18.88
N ASN A 31 -1.14 -19.30 19.33
CA ASN A 31 -2.39 -18.98 19.98
C ASN A 31 -3.43 -18.51 18.96
N ASP A 32 -4.70 -18.77 19.25
CA ASP A 32 -5.81 -18.21 18.48
C ASP A 32 -5.79 -16.68 18.58
N TYR A 33 -5.86 -16.01 17.43
CA TYR A 33 -5.96 -14.58 17.36
C TYR A 33 -6.86 -14.13 16.20
N SER A 34 -7.47 -12.99 16.38
CA SER A 34 -8.25 -12.33 15.34
C SER A 34 -7.75 -10.90 15.12
N LEU A 35 -7.79 -10.45 13.89
CA LEU A 35 -7.51 -9.06 13.52
C LEU A 35 -8.83 -8.42 13.10
N PRO A 36 -9.26 -7.32 13.71
CA PRO A 36 -10.49 -6.63 13.32
C PRO A 36 -10.37 -6.04 11.92
N PHE A 37 -11.50 -5.89 11.25
CA PHE A 37 -11.57 -5.11 10.02
C PHE A 37 -11.37 -3.62 10.31
N GLY A 38 -10.87 -2.87 9.34
CA GLY A 38 -10.62 -1.44 9.48
C GLY A 38 -9.43 -1.10 10.39
N GLN A 39 -8.46 -2.02 10.51
CA GLN A 39 -7.19 -1.77 11.18
C GLN A 39 -6.03 -1.94 10.21
N ALA A 40 -5.45 -0.84 9.80
CA ALA A 40 -4.21 -0.81 9.03
C ALA A 40 -2.99 -1.13 9.91
N ARG A 41 -1.85 -1.37 9.27
CA ARG A 41 -0.57 -1.58 9.97
C ARG A 41 0.51 -0.71 9.37
N LEU A 42 1.02 0.21 10.15
CA LEU A 42 2.22 0.95 9.80
C LEU A 42 3.47 0.10 10.09
N MET A 43 4.35 0.01 9.12
CA MET A 43 5.65 -0.66 9.19
C MET A 43 6.75 0.35 8.83
N GLY A 44 7.86 0.31 9.56
CA GLY A 44 8.88 1.33 9.45
C GLY A 44 8.46 2.68 10.03
N SER A 45 9.21 3.72 9.72
CA SER A 45 8.96 5.11 10.16
C SER A 45 8.72 6.00 8.94
N PRO A 46 7.59 6.70 8.83
CA PRO A 46 7.31 7.60 7.72
C PRO A 46 7.96 8.98 7.94
N VAL A 47 9.30 9.01 8.04
CA VAL A 47 10.05 10.26 8.30
C VAL A 47 10.10 11.11 7.04
N ASP A 48 10.49 10.51 5.91
CA ASP A 48 10.69 11.24 4.66
C ASP A 48 9.53 11.05 3.68
N ALA A 49 8.89 9.88 3.71
CA ALA A 49 7.69 9.58 2.92
C ALA A 49 6.89 8.41 3.48
N LEU A 50 5.65 8.28 3.01
CA LEU A 50 4.74 7.18 3.30
C LEU A 50 4.28 6.50 2.00
N ILE A 51 4.35 5.16 1.96
CA ILE A 51 3.66 4.36 0.94
C ILE A 51 2.39 3.76 1.55
N VAL A 52 1.23 4.11 1.01
CA VAL A 52 -0.07 3.52 1.36
C VAL A 52 -0.40 2.42 0.35
N THR A 53 -0.59 1.19 0.82
CA THR A 53 -0.72 0.03 -0.07
C THR A 53 -1.46 -1.14 0.57
N TYR A 54 -1.66 -2.20 -0.20
CA TYR A 54 -2.24 -3.48 0.25
C TYR A 54 -1.79 -4.64 -0.64
N GLY A 55 -2.01 -5.88 -0.17
CA GLY A 55 -1.72 -7.09 -0.94
C GLY A 55 -0.24 -7.23 -1.33
N MET A 56 0.03 -7.52 -2.60
CA MET A 56 1.40 -7.65 -3.11
C MET A 56 2.18 -6.33 -3.02
N GLY A 57 1.51 -5.19 -3.15
CA GLY A 57 2.13 -3.88 -3.03
C GLY A 57 2.88 -3.66 -1.71
N VAL A 58 2.44 -4.30 -0.62
CA VAL A 58 3.13 -4.25 0.69
C VAL A 58 4.55 -4.78 0.59
N HIS A 59 4.74 -5.89 -0.11
CA HIS A 59 6.06 -6.52 -0.24
C HIS A 59 7.00 -5.69 -1.12
N TRP A 60 6.50 -5.17 -2.24
CA TRP A 60 7.27 -4.26 -3.08
C TRP A 60 7.65 -2.97 -2.35
N ALA A 61 6.71 -2.42 -1.57
CA ALA A 61 6.96 -1.22 -0.78
C ALA A 61 8.02 -1.45 0.30
N LEU A 62 7.99 -2.58 1.00
CA LEU A 62 8.98 -2.94 2.03
C LEU A 62 10.37 -3.17 1.42
N GLU A 63 10.46 -3.85 0.27
CA GLU A 63 11.71 -4.04 -0.45
C GLU A 63 12.33 -2.68 -0.83
N GLU A 64 11.51 -1.76 -1.34
CA GLU A 64 11.95 -0.44 -1.77
C GLU A 64 12.32 0.47 -0.60
N ALA A 65 11.54 0.45 0.49
CA ALA A 65 11.85 1.19 1.71
C ALA A 65 13.19 0.74 2.32
N GLU A 66 13.47 -0.57 2.34
CA GLU A 66 14.75 -1.09 2.81
C GLU A 66 15.92 -0.72 1.88
N ARG A 67 15.71 -0.73 0.56
CA ARG A 67 16.72 -0.24 -0.41
C ARG A 67 17.08 1.21 -0.11
N LEU A 68 16.10 2.10 -0.05
CA LEU A 68 16.32 3.54 0.20
C LEU A 68 17.03 3.79 1.53
N ARG A 69 16.63 3.07 2.58
CA ARG A 69 17.26 3.15 3.89
C ARG A 69 18.72 2.70 3.83
N SER A 70 19.01 1.57 3.18
CA SER A 70 20.36 1.00 3.08
C SER A 70 21.31 1.88 2.25
N GLU A 71 20.78 2.60 1.27
CA GLU A 71 21.51 3.55 0.42
C GLU A 71 21.62 4.95 1.07
N GLY A 72 20.99 5.17 2.22
CA GLY A 72 21.00 6.47 2.92
C GLY A 72 20.23 7.57 2.19
N ILE A 73 19.26 7.21 1.35
CA ILE A 73 18.43 8.15 0.57
C ILE A 73 17.27 8.70 1.40
N GLY A 74 16.64 7.86 2.23
CA GLY A 74 15.52 8.27 3.07
C GLY A 74 14.90 7.14 3.87
N GLU A 75 14.11 7.51 4.87
CA GLU A 75 13.33 6.60 5.71
C GLU A 75 11.84 6.66 5.33
N VAL A 76 11.37 5.58 4.73
CA VAL A 76 10.01 5.46 4.17
C VAL A 76 9.19 4.48 4.98
N GLY A 77 8.03 4.96 5.46
CA GLY A 77 7.04 4.11 6.12
C GLY A 77 6.14 3.41 5.10
N VAL A 78 5.66 2.23 5.46
CA VAL A 78 4.69 1.47 4.64
C VAL A 78 3.43 1.22 5.47
N LEU A 79 2.30 1.75 5.01
CA LEU A 79 0.99 1.52 5.62
C LEU A 79 0.26 0.43 4.84
N ASP A 80 0.20 -0.76 5.43
CA ASP A 80 -0.61 -1.87 4.94
C ASP A 80 -2.07 -1.67 5.36
N LEU A 81 -2.93 -1.39 4.40
CA LEU A 81 -4.36 -1.14 4.64
C LEU A 81 -5.10 -2.38 5.14
N ARG A 82 -4.67 -3.59 4.79
CA ARG A 82 -5.27 -4.89 5.16
C ARG A 82 -6.72 -5.07 4.73
N THR A 83 -7.54 -4.03 4.83
CA THR A 83 -8.94 -4.01 4.43
C THR A 83 -9.26 -2.74 3.65
N LEU A 84 -10.08 -2.88 2.61
CA LEU A 84 -10.53 -1.74 1.78
C LEU A 84 -11.96 -1.30 2.13
N ALA A 85 -12.73 -2.20 2.76
CA ALA A 85 -14.08 -1.90 3.23
C ALA A 85 -14.38 -2.74 4.50
N PRO A 86 -14.36 -2.14 5.71
CA PRO A 86 -13.98 -0.75 6.00
C PRO A 86 -12.48 -0.49 5.83
N LEU A 87 -12.13 0.74 5.40
CA LEU A 87 -10.77 1.21 5.34
C LEU A 87 -10.45 2.02 6.62
N ASP A 88 -9.23 1.89 7.13
CA ASP A 88 -8.74 2.62 8.30
C ASP A 88 -8.31 4.05 7.91
N TRP A 89 -9.28 4.94 7.80
CA TRP A 89 -9.03 6.31 7.38
C TRP A 89 -8.22 7.11 8.41
N ASP A 90 -8.43 6.85 9.69
CA ASP A 90 -7.68 7.53 10.75
C ASP A 90 -6.18 7.22 10.63
N ALA A 91 -5.82 5.95 10.48
CA ALA A 91 -4.43 5.56 10.26
C ALA A 91 -3.85 6.14 8.97
N VAL A 92 -4.64 6.23 7.88
CA VAL A 92 -4.20 6.85 6.62
C VAL A 92 -3.90 8.33 6.84
N PHE A 93 -4.79 9.08 7.49
CA PHE A 93 -4.62 10.51 7.69
C PHE A 93 -3.48 10.82 8.66
N ASP A 94 -3.40 10.11 9.79
CA ASP A 94 -2.35 10.30 10.79
C ASP A 94 -0.95 10.05 10.20
N ALA A 95 -0.77 8.92 9.50
CA ALA A 95 0.50 8.58 8.88
C ALA A 95 0.84 9.53 7.71
N SER A 96 -0.15 9.98 6.94
CA SER A 96 0.05 10.96 5.85
C SER A 96 0.46 12.32 6.37
N ALA A 97 -0.17 12.79 7.44
CA ALA A 97 0.17 14.07 8.08
C ALA A 97 1.56 14.04 8.72
N GLN A 98 1.98 12.88 9.25
CA GLN A 98 3.32 12.69 9.80
C GLN A 98 4.40 12.72 8.72
N ALA A 99 4.15 12.07 7.58
CA ALA A 99 5.12 11.93 6.49
C ALA A 99 5.28 13.20 5.63
N GLY A 100 4.22 13.95 5.43
CA GLY A 100 4.19 15.09 4.49
C GLY A 100 4.27 14.71 3.01
N ARG A 101 4.86 13.56 2.66
CA ARG A 101 5.00 13.04 1.29
C ARG A 101 4.34 11.68 1.20
N VAL A 102 3.36 11.53 0.32
CA VAL A 102 2.52 10.32 0.25
C VAL A 102 2.49 9.74 -1.16
N LEU A 103 2.75 8.44 -1.25
CA LEU A 103 2.60 7.64 -2.47
C LEU A 103 1.58 6.53 -2.22
N VAL A 104 0.57 6.44 -3.08
CA VAL A 104 -0.40 5.33 -3.05
C VAL A 104 -0.03 4.30 -4.10
N LEU A 105 0.20 3.06 -3.66
CA LEU A 105 0.63 1.94 -4.51
C LEU A 105 -0.45 0.86 -4.55
N HIS A 106 -0.87 0.42 -5.74
CA HIS A 106 -1.77 -0.72 -5.89
C HIS A 106 -1.66 -1.39 -7.26
N GLU A 107 -2.10 -2.65 -7.37
CA GLU A 107 -2.07 -3.45 -8.60
C GLU A 107 -3.25 -3.19 -9.54
N ASP A 108 -4.30 -2.52 -9.08
CA ASP A 108 -5.41 -2.14 -9.94
C ASP A 108 -5.00 -1.02 -10.91
N ASN A 109 -5.80 -0.76 -11.93
CA ASN A 109 -5.57 0.29 -12.91
C ASN A 109 -5.46 1.67 -12.26
N LEU A 110 -4.71 2.57 -12.87
CA LEU A 110 -4.54 3.94 -12.36
C LEU A 110 -5.86 4.70 -12.37
N THR A 111 -6.63 4.56 -13.45
CA THR A 111 -7.95 5.18 -13.59
C THR A 111 -9.03 4.28 -12.99
N GLY A 112 -9.78 4.82 -12.02
CA GLY A 112 -10.87 4.09 -11.35
C GLY A 112 -10.44 3.18 -10.20
N GLY A 113 -9.14 2.94 -10.00
CA GLY A 113 -8.64 2.18 -8.86
C GLY A 113 -8.83 2.93 -7.53
N ILE A 114 -8.86 2.18 -6.42
CA ILE A 114 -9.06 2.72 -5.05
C ILE A 114 -8.04 3.80 -4.67
N GLY A 115 -6.85 3.78 -5.27
CA GLY A 115 -5.81 4.77 -5.02
C GLY A 115 -6.23 6.20 -5.39
N ALA A 116 -7.16 6.38 -6.30
CA ALA A 116 -7.72 7.70 -6.62
C ALA A 116 -8.55 8.25 -5.46
N GLU A 117 -9.38 7.43 -4.84
CA GLU A 117 -10.17 7.79 -3.66
C GLU A 117 -9.26 8.09 -2.46
N ILE A 118 -8.24 7.26 -2.24
CA ILE A 118 -7.27 7.47 -1.15
C ILE A 118 -6.55 8.80 -1.35
N ALA A 119 -6.04 9.08 -2.55
CA ALA A 119 -5.34 10.32 -2.86
C ALA A 119 -6.24 11.55 -2.69
N ALA A 120 -7.50 11.48 -3.13
CA ALA A 120 -8.47 12.57 -2.95
C ALA A 120 -8.72 12.85 -1.47
N ARG A 121 -8.97 11.83 -0.66
CA ARG A 121 -9.23 12.00 0.78
C ARG A 121 -8.00 12.47 1.56
N VAL A 122 -6.81 11.98 1.23
CA VAL A 122 -5.57 12.51 1.83
C VAL A 122 -5.41 13.98 1.49
N GLN A 123 -5.67 14.37 0.23
CA GLN A 123 -5.62 15.77 -0.17
C GLN A 123 -6.65 16.63 0.58
N GLU A 124 -7.88 16.14 0.77
CA GLU A 124 -8.93 16.86 1.48
C GLU A 124 -8.64 17.03 2.98
N ASN A 125 -8.10 15.99 3.64
CA ASN A 125 -7.98 15.96 5.09
C ASN A 125 -6.56 16.34 5.60
N CYS A 126 -5.52 16.17 4.77
CA CYS A 126 -4.13 16.38 5.17
C CYS A 126 -3.42 17.50 4.41
N PHE A 127 -4.13 18.29 3.56
CA PHE A 127 -3.52 19.29 2.67
C PHE A 127 -2.49 20.20 3.36
N SER A 128 -2.81 20.69 4.55
CA SER A 128 -1.93 21.58 5.32
C SER A 128 -0.66 20.91 5.87
N HIS A 129 -0.56 19.59 5.77
CA HIS A 129 0.56 18.79 6.24
C HIS A 129 1.37 18.19 5.09
N LEU A 130 0.93 18.40 3.83
CA LEU A 130 1.60 17.82 2.67
C LEU A 130 2.69 18.75 2.14
N ASP A 131 3.89 18.20 1.97
CA ASP A 131 5.05 18.87 1.37
C ASP A 131 5.10 18.68 -0.16
N ALA A 132 4.34 17.71 -0.68
CA ALA A 132 4.28 17.36 -2.09
C ALA A 132 2.87 16.92 -2.52
N PRO A 133 2.55 16.94 -3.82
CA PRO A 133 1.34 16.32 -4.33
C PRO A 133 1.31 14.82 -4.01
N VAL A 134 0.14 14.28 -3.66
CA VAL A 134 -0.03 12.84 -3.45
C VAL A 134 0.24 12.11 -4.75
N SER A 135 1.27 11.26 -4.77
CA SER A 135 1.64 10.45 -5.92
C SER A 135 0.85 9.14 -5.97
N ARG A 136 0.54 8.66 -7.17
CA ARG A 136 -0.09 7.34 -7.36
C ARG A 136 0.74 6.50 -8.30
N VAL A 137 1.05 5.26 -7.89
CA VAL A 137 1.70 4.25 -8.71
C VAL A 137 0.80 3.03 -8.78
N ALA A 138 0.32 2.73 -9.97
CA ALA A 138 -0.68 1.71 -10.21
C ALA A 138 -0.40 0.97 -11.52
N SER A 139 -1.13 -0.09 -11.82
CA SER A 139 -1.02 -0.76 -13.10
C SER A 139 -1.51 0.13 -14.25
N LEU A 140 -1.10 -0.20 -15.46
CA LEU A 140 -1.45 0.57 -16.66
C LEU A 140 -2.95 0.44 -16.97
N ASP A 141 -3.53 1.48 -17.58
CA ASP A 141 -4.94 1.49 -18.01
C ASP A 141 -5.14 0.68 -19.29
N THR A 142 -4.77 -0.60 -19.22
CA THR A 142 -4.89 -1.57 -20.32
C THR A 142 -5.45 -2.89 -19.79
N PRO A 143 -5.98 -3.78 -20.64
CA PRO A 143 -6.32 -5.13 -20.22
C PRO A 143 -5.10 -5.86 -19.65
N ILE A 144 -5.34 -6.72 -18.66
CA ILE A 144 -4.28 -7.51 -18.00
C ILE A 144 -3.66 -8.48 -19.01
N PRO A 145 -2.35 -8.37 -19.28
CA PRO A 145 -1.68 -9.27 -20.23
C PRO A 145 -1.37 -10.63 -19.58
N PHE A 146 -1.31 -11.68 -20.41
CA PHE A 146 -0.96 -13.03 -19.95
C PHE A 146 0.52 -13.38 -20.13
N ALA A 147 1.22 -12.68 -21.03
CA ALA A 147 2.64 -12.95 -21.24
C ALA A 147 3.47 -12.33 -20.09
N PRO A 148 4.38 -13.11 -19.45
CA PRO A 148 5.11 -12.63 -18.24
C PRO A 148 5.90 -11.34 -18.43
N ASN A 149 6.49 -11.12 -19.60
CA ASN A 149 7.20 -9.88 -19.93
C ASN A 149 6.26 -8.66 -20.01
N LEU A 150 5.08 -8.83 -20.60
CA LEU A 150 4.07 -7.78 -20.67
C LEU A 150 3.41 -7.54 -19.31
N GLU A 151 3.19 -8.61 -18.53
CA GLU A 151 2.68 -8.49 -17.16
C GLU A 151 3.65 -7.71 -16.27
N ALA A 152 4.95 -7.95 -16.39
CA ALA A 152 5.97 -7.21 -15.63
C ALA A 152 5.96 -5.72 -15.93
N GLU A 153 5.69 -5.32 -17.19
CA GLU A 153 5.57 -3.90 -17.56
C GLU A 153 4.21 -3.31 -17.17
N TYR A 154 3.15 -4.13 -17.21
CA TYR A 154 1.81 -3.73 -16.79
C TYR A 154 1.80 -3.38 -15.29
N LEU A 155 2.40 -4.20 -14.44
CA LEU A 155 2.43 -4.04 -12.99
C LEU A 155 3.20 -2.78 -12.55
N PRO A 156 2.84 -2.17 -11.41
CA PRO A 156 3.43 -0.92 -10.94
C PRO A 156 4.87 -1.04 -10.42
N ARG A 157 5.36 -2.24 -10.14
CA ARG A 157 6.63 -2.46 -9.44
C ARG A 157 7.82 -1.74 -10.07
N GLN A 158 7.95 -1.79 -11.40
CA GLN A 158 9.08 -1.15 -12.10
C GLN A 158 9.04 0.38 -12.05
N ARG A 159 7.85 0.96 -11.84
CA ARG A 159 7.66 2.42 -11.76
C ARG A 159 7.78 2.96 -10.35
N LEU A 160 7.77 2.09 -9.33
CA LEU A 160 7.77 2.47 -7.92
C LEU A 160 9.02 3.26 -7.53
N THR A 161 10.21 2.74 -7.86
CA THR A 161 11.50 3.36 -7.52
C THR A 161 11.57 4.80 -8.04
N GLN A 162 11.33 4.99 -9.33
CA GLN A 162 11.41 6.33 -9.94
C GLN A 162 10.39 7.31 -9.35
N ALA A 163 9.15 6.83 -9.09
CA ALA A 163 8.11 7.67 -8.52
C ALA A 163 8.44 8.09 -7.08
N LEU A 164 9.03 7.18 -6.30
CA LEU A 164 9.39 7.45 -4.91
C LEU A 164 10.60 8.38 -4.81
N GLU A 165 11.62 8.19 -5.64
CA GLU A 165 12.77 9.11 -5.72
C GLU A 165 12.34 10.51 -6.18
N ALA A 166 11.42 10.61 -7.13
CA ALA A 166 10.85 11.89 -7.55
C ALA A 166 10.04 12.56 -6.42
N LEU A 167 9.32 11.78 -5.62
CA LEU A 167 8.58 12.29 -4.48
C LEU A 167 9.49 12.79 -3.37
N LEU A 168 10.60 12.09 -3.10
CA LEU A 168 11.60 12.49 -2.09
C LEU A 168 12.39 13.75 -2.49
N ALA A 169 12.40 14.09 -3.76
CA ALA A 169 13.09 15.29 -4.27
C ALA A 169 12.30 16.59 -4.07
N TYR A 170 11.04 16.53 -3.64
CA TYR A 170 10.25 17.71 -3.24
C TYR A 170 10.77 18.28 -1.92
#